data_5dfce45af8fce8da44bd6788360ff6a1
#
_entry.id   5dfce45af8fce8da44bd6788360ff6a1
#
_cell.length_a   1.000
_cell.length_b   1.000
_cell.length_c   1.000
_cell.angle_alpha   90.00
_cell.angle_beta   90.00
_cell.angle_gamma   90.00
#
_symmetry.space_group_name_H-M   'P 1'
#
loop_
_entity.id
_entity.type
_entity.pdbx_description
1 polymer ?
#
loop_
_entity_poly.entity_id
_entity_poly.type
_entity_poly.pdbx_seq_one_letter_code
_entity_poly.pdbx_strand_id
1 'polypeptide(L)'
;MKKLVPRKLLLIAAFMVVWSCEKTTPPVDPYPITEIDFAFLQASNKLFVSVRATAGYQGGSLDSVMVLWKGIDASNTADTLRLMDDGTSGDMLSEDQLFTRKFFNGSGLKNTISSIAKDSIYFSILALYSGKKLTQESIFLLGNIRPKLGTVFVPETVDRPTGNPEDNVVNTVEFKVTASVTDPNGQDDIKRVFFRSYHVGLDSMMNGGNPILLLDDGGENGSGDLQKGDGSYTTTVSITQYAKTGTYVWTFEAQDQSNAYSDSVKKTLVVQ
;
A
#
# COMPACT_ATOMS: atom_id res chain seq x y z
N MET A 1 46.66 -22.84 -93.81
CA MET A 1 46.50 -22.23 -92.49
C MET A 1 45.03 -22.14 -92.24
N LYS A 2 44.44 -23.04 -91.41
CA LYS A 2 43.03 -23.05 -91.02
C LYS A 2 42.92 -22.53 -89.58
N LYS A 3 42.25 -21.42 -89.39
CA LYS A 3 41.99 -20.88 -88.05
C LYS A 3 40.80 -21.59 -87.40
N LEU A 4 41.05 -22.19 -86.24
CA LEU A 4 40.02 -22.73 -85.37
C LEU A 4 39.28 -21.61 -84.64
N VAL A 5 37.94 -21.66 -84.66
CA VAL A 5 37.04 -20.79 -83.87
C VAL A 5 36.65 -21.58 -82.65
N PRO A 6 36.78 -21.03 -81.45
CA PRO A 6 36.35 -21.72 -80.24
C PRO A 6 34.83 -21.63 -80.05
N ARG A 7 34.19 -22.75 -79.79
CA ARG A 7 32.79 -22.96 -79.51
C ARG A 7 32.55 -22.51 -78.07
N LYS A 8 31.81 -21.44 -77.87
CA LYS A 8 31.36 -21.02 -76.53
C LYS A 8 30.24 -21.91 -76.04
N LEU A 9 30.50 -22.62 -74.97
CA LEU A 9 29.52 -23.45 -74.25
C LEU A 9 28.64 -22.53 -73.41
N LEU A 10 27.34 -22.47 -73.72
CA LEU A 10 26.35 -21.72 -72.98
C LEU A 10 25.79 -22.59 -71.86
N LEU A 11 26.19 -22.33 -70.60
CA LEU A 11 25.65 -22.98 -69.39
C LEU A 11 24.36 -22.27 -69.01
N ILE A 12 23.24 -22.92 -69.25
CA ILE A 12 21.92 -22.50 -68.77
C ILE A 12 21.79 -23.02 -67.34
N ALA A 13 21.96 -22.12 -66.37
CA ALA A 13 21.64 -22.38 -64.96
C ALA A 13 20.13 -22.29 -64.75
N ALA A 14 19.47 -23.43 -64.59
CA ALA A 14 18.06 -23.47 -64.18
C ALA A 14 17.94 -23.07 -62.71
N PHE A 15 17.39 -21.89 -62.45
CA PHE A 15 17.07 -21.43 -61.12
C PHE A 15 15.75 -22.08 -60.68
N MET A 16 15.82 -23.15 -59.88
CA MET A 16 14.65 -23.70 -59.19
C MET A 16 14.28 -22.74 -58.06
N VAL A 17 13.25 -21.93 -58.23
CA VAL A 17 12.59 -21.18 -57.16
C VAL A 17 11.78 -22.16 -56.34
N VAL A 18 12.31 -22.61 -55.20
CA VAL A 18 11.58 -23.38 -54.21
C VAL A 18 10.68 -22.37 -53.48
N TRP A 19 9.42 -22.28 -53.82
CA TRP A 19 8.42 -21.62 -53.04
C TRP A 19 8.25 -22.46 -51.77
N SER A 20 8.95 -22.10 -50.70
CA SER A 20 8.64 -22.51 -49.35
C SER A 20 7.32 -21.88 -48.98
N CYS A 21 6.26 -22.66 -48.97
CA CYS A 21 4.99 -22.24 -48.34
C CYS A 21 5.23 -22.30 -46.83
N GLU A 22 5.69 -21.18 -46.24
CA GLU A 22 5.62 -21.03 -44.79
C GLU A 22 4.17 -21.18 -44.39
N LYS A 23 3.85 -22.24 -43.65
CA LYS A 23 2.59 -22.32 -42.91
C LYS A 23 2.64 -21.21 -41.87
N THR A 24 2.11 -20.04 -42.22
CA THR A 24 1.78 -19.03 -41.22
C THR A 24 0.75 -19.67 -40.30
N THR A 25 1.18 -20.05 -39.09
CA THR A 25 0.23 -20.33 -38.00
C THR A 25 -0.62 -19.08 -37.81
N PRO A 26 -1.95 -19.20 -37.86
CA PRO A 26 -2.80 -18.06 -37.66
C PRO A 26 -2.40 -17.40 -36.30
N PRO A 27 -2.38 -16.07 -36.21
CA PRO A 27 -2.08 -15.40 -34.96
C PRO A 27 -3.03 -15.94 -33.89
N VAL A 28 -2.46 -16.44 -32.80
CA VAL A 28 -3.26 -16.88 -31.65
C VAL A 28 -3.80 -15.59 -31.00
N ASP A 29 -5.12 -15.49 -30.91
CA ASP A 29 -5.73 -14.36 -30.19
C ASP A 29 -5.13 -14.28 -28.78
N PRO A 30 -4.68 -13.11 -28.35
CA PRO A 30 -4.17 -12.93 -27.00
C PRO A 30 -5.26 -13.29 -25.99
N TYR A 31 -4.83 -13.75 -24.81
CA TYR A 31 -5.79 -14.10 -23.75
C TYR A 31 -6.59 -12.86 -23.36
N PRO A 32 -7.94 -12.94 -23.32
CA PRO A 32 -8.79 -11.75 -23.28
C PRO A 32 -8.91 -11.11 -21.90
N ILE A 33 -8.45 -11.78 -20.83
CA ILE A 33 -8.51 -11.28 -19.44
C ILE A 33 -7.12 -10.86 -19.04
N THR A 34 -6.93 -9.57 -18.71
CA THR A 34 -5.63 -9.00 -18.34
C THR A 34 -5.81 -7.94 -17.24
N GLU A 35 -4.72 -7.38 -16.72
CA GLU A 35 -4.72 -6.27 -15.78
C GLU A 35 -5.69 -6.49 -14.59
N ILE A 36 -5.60 -7.68 -13.97
CA ILE A 36 -6.39 -7.97 -12.77
C ILE A 36 -5.75 -7.26 -11.59
N ASP A 37 -6.53 -6.43 -10.89
CA ASP A 37 -6.09 -5.72 -9.69
C ASP A 37 -7.10 -5.87 -8.56
N PHE A 38 -6.59 -5.74 -7.32
CA PHE A 38 -7.37 -5.83 -6.10
C PHE A 38 -6.87 -4.81 -5.07
N ALA A 39 -7.82 -4.17 -4.39
CA ALA A 39 -7.51 -3.31 -3.26
C ALA A 39 -8.51 -3.51 -2.11
N PHE A 40 -8.00 -3.55 -0.90
CA PHE A 40 -8.81 -3.45 0.31
C PHE A 40 -8.78 -2.01 0.83
N LEU A 41 -9.91 -1.31 0.69
CA LEU A 41 -10.11 0.05 1.17
C LEU A 41 -10.53 -0.01 2.65
N GLN A 42 -9.59 -0.25 3.54
CA GLN A 42 -9.82 -0.58 4.94
C GLN A 42 -10.62 0.51 5.68
N ALA A 43 -10.27 1.78 5.52
CA ALA A 43 -10.98 2.90 6.17
C ALA A 43 -12.49 2.94 5.89
N SER A 44 -12.94 2.41 4.74
CA SER A 44 -14.36 2.32 4.36
C SER A 44 -14.90 0.89 4.42
N ASN A 45 -14.09 -0.06 4.83
CA ASN A 45 -14.38 -1.50 4.82
C ASN A 45 -14.95 -1.99 3.49
N LYS A 46 -14.32 -1.57 2.37
CA LYS A 46 -14.73 -1.92 1.01
C LYS A 46 -13.62 -2.66 0.29
N LEU A 47 -14.02 -3.62 -0.51
CA LEU A 47 -13.16 -4.35 -1.44
C LEU A 47 -13.36 -3.75 -2.84
N PHE A 48 -12.28 -3.65 -3.59
CA PHE A 48 -12.27 -3.18 -4.96
C PHE A 48 -11.58 -4.22 -5.83
N VAL A 49 -12.22 -4.61 -6.93
CA VAL A 49 -11.65 -5.49 -7.95
C VAL A 49 -11.78 -4.80 -9.29
N SER A 50 -10.73 -4.85 -10.08
CA SER A 50 -10.74 -4.41 -11.48
C SER A 50 -10.09 -5.45 -12.39
N VAL A 51 -10.53 -5.48 -13.64
CA VAL A 51 -9.98 -6.36 -14.67
C VAL A 51 -10.25 -5.79 -16.06
N ARG A 52 -9.27 -5.85 -16.93
CA ARG A 52 -9.46 -5.58 -18.35
C ARG A 52 -9.92 -6.83 -19.07
N ALA A 53 -11.06 -6.74 -19.77
CA ALA A 53 -11.59 -7.84 -20.59
C ALA A 53 -11.92 -7.31 -21.98
N THR A 54 -11.38 -7.95 -23.03
CA THR A 54 -11.64 -7.52 -24.41
C THR A 54 -13.10 -7.71 -24.81
N ALA A 55 -13.64 -6.83 -25.65
CA ALA A 55 -15.03 -6.90 -26.11
C ALA A 55 -15.35 -8.17 -26.91
N GLY A 56 -14.34 -8.84 -27.47
CA GLY A 56 -14.51 -10.07 -28.23
C GLY A 56 -13.33 -11.02 -28.07
N TYR A 57 -13.60 -12.33 -28.20
CA TYR A 57 -12.59 -13.38 -28.16
C TYR A 57 -13.01 -14.58 -28.99
N GLN A 58 -12.14 -15.03 -29.91
CA GLN A 58 -12.36 -16.18 -30.78
C GLN A 58 -13.75 -16.16 -31.49
N GLY A 59 -14.15 -14.99 -31.99
CA GLY A 59 -15.40 -14.78 -32.68
C GLY A 59 -16.65 -14.63 -31.80
N GLY A 60 -16.52 -14.75 -30.48
CA GLY A 60 -17.58 -14.48 -29.51
C GLY A 60 -17.51 -13.05 -28.94
N SER A 61 -18.66 -12.43 -28.68
CA SER A 61 -18.78 -11.16 -27.97
C SER A 61 -18.80 -11.39 -26.46
N LEU A 62 -18.29 -10.43 -25.70
CA LEU A 62 -18.31 -10.45 -24.22
C LEU A 62 -19.74 -10.18 -23.72
N ASP A 63 -20.30 -11.12 -22.95
CA ASP A 63 -21.63 -11.02 -22.36
C ASP A 63 -21.58 -10.42 -20.94
N SER A 64 -20.61 -10.85 -20.13
CA SER A 64 -20.44 -10.37 -18.77
C SER A 64 -19.09 -10.75 -18.15
N VAL A 65 -18.69 -9.99 -17.13
CA VAL A 65 -17.52 -10.27 -16.32
C VAL A 65 -17.95 -10.35 -14.85
N MET A 66 -17.47 -11.35 -14.14
CA MET A 66 -17.78 -11.61 -12.74
C MET A 66 -16.50 -11.90 -11.95
N VAL A 67 -16.48 -11.54 -10.67
CA VAL A 67 -15.51 -12.03 -9.71
C VAL A 67 -16.15 -13.15 -8.89
N LEU A 68 -15.42 -14.26 -8.79
CA LEU A 68 -15.72 -15.39 -7.91
C LEU A 68 -14.85 -15.22 -6.67
N TRP A 69 -15.38 -14.54 -5.66
CA TRP A 69 -14.67 -14.11 -4.47
C TRP A 69 -14.63 -15.20 -3.40
N LYS A 70 -13.45 -15.58 -2.92
CA LYS A 70 -13.24 -16.64 -1.90
C LYS A 70 -12.67 -16.11 -0.58
N GLY A 71 -12.23 -14.84 -0.53
CA GLY A 71 -11.61 -14.27 0.67
C GLY A 71 -10.21 -14.83 0.94
N ILE A 72 -9.92 -15.16 2.19
CA ILE A 72 -8.59 -15.61 2.63
C ILE A 72 -8.35 -17.12 2.51
N ASP A 73 -9.33 -17.89 2.05
CA ASP A 73 -9.22 -19.36 1.91
C ASP A 73 -9.63 -19.79 0.49
N ALA A 74 -8.68 -20.33 -0.25
CA ALA A 74 -8.90 -20.83 -1.60
C ALA A 74 -9.95 -21.94 -1.71
N SER A 75 -10.23 -22.67 -0.62
CA SER A 75 -11.22 -23.75 -0.56
C SER A 75 -12.67 -23.28 -0.39
N ASN A 76 -12.87 -22.00 -0.03
CA ASN A 76 -14.19 -21.45 0.19
C ASN A 76 -15.07 -21.51 -1.07
N THR A 77 -16.38 -21.74 -0.84
CA THR A 77 -17.40 -21.51 -1.87
C THR A 77 -17.44 -20.03 -2.22
N ALA A 78 -17.22 -19.71 -3.48
CA ALA A 78 -17.10 -18.32 -3.91
C ALA A 78 -18.43 -17.55 -3.81
N ASP A 79 -18.35 -16.30 -3.40
CA ASP A 79 -19.37 -15.28 -3.68
C ASP A 79 -19.23 -14.84 -5.14
N THR A 80 -20.34 -14.76 -5.87
CA THR A 80 -20.34 -14.34 -7.27
C THR A 80 -20.84 -12.90 -7.38
N LEU A 81 -19.98 -12.00 -7.87
CA LEU A 81 -20.28 -10.59 -7.99
C LEU A 81 -20.01 -10.12 -9.43
N ARG A 82 -20.98 -9.46 -10.05
CA ARG A 82 -20.82 -8.91 -11.40
C ARG A 82 -19.93 -7.67 -11.33
N LEU A 83 -18.94 -7.59 -12.24
CA LEU A 83 -18.16 -6.38 -12.49
C LEU A 83 -18.86 -5.54 -13.58
N MET A 84 -18.68 -4.22 -13.49
CA MET A 84 -19.36 -3.24 -14.34
C MET A 84 -18.31 -2.45 -15.14
N ASP A 85 -18.72 -2.05 -16.35
CA ASP A 85 -17.99 -1.14 -17.25
C ASP A 85 -19.01 -0.10 -17.77
N ASP A 86 -19.63 0.62 -16.80
CA ASP A 86 -20.76 1.53 -17.05
C ASP A 86 -20.61 2.89 -16.34
N GLY A 87 -19.43 3.19 -15.82
CA GLY A 87 -19.17 4.40 -15.06
C GLY A 87 -19.74 4.38 -13.63
N THR A 88 -20.12 3.20 -13.10
CA THR A 88 -20.69 3.05 -11.75
C THR A 88 -19.92 2.05 -10.89
N SER A 89 -20.28 1.93 -9.60
CA SER A 89 -19.78 0.89 -8.68
C SER A 89 -18.25 0.82 -8.55
N GLY A 90 -17.55 1.92 -8.80
CA GLY A 90 -16.08 2.02 -8.76
C GLY A 90 -15.44 2.13 -10.12
N ASP A 91 -16.21 1.91 -11.18
CA ASP A 91 -15.83 2.24 -12.54
C ASP A 91 -15.85 3.76 -12.76
N MET A 92 -14.82 4.27 -13.43
CA MET A 92 -14.70 5.72 -13.68
C MET A 92 -15.06 6.12 -15.10
N LEU A 93 -14.91 5.21 -16.06
CA LEU A 93 -15.15 5.47 -17.48
C LEU A 93 -15.93 4.31 -18.09
N SER A 94 -17.17 4.56 -18.53
CA SER A 94 -17.96 3.55 -19.22
C SER A 94 -17.36 3.15 -20.56
N GLU A 95 -17.47 1.87 -20.91
CA GLU A 95 -17.10 1.30 -22.21
C GLU A 95 -15.58 1.38 -22.53
N ASP A 96 -14.72 1.42 -21.49
CA ASP A 96 -13.26 1.41 -21.66
C ASP A 96 -12.63 0.02 -21.53
N GLN A 97 -13.46 -1.02 -21.38
CA GLN A 97 -13.10 -2.44 -21.18
C GLN A 97 -12.43 -2.73 -19.84
N LEU A 98 -12.44 -1.78 -18.90
CA LEU A 98 -11.98 -1.97 -17.52
C LEU A 98 -13.19 -2.23 -16.62
N PHE A 99 -13.52 -3.49 -16.43
CA PHE A 99 -14.62 -3.92 -15.58
C PHE A 99 -14.25 -3.82 -14.12
N THR A 100 -15.02 -3.10 -13.33
CA THR A 100 -14.73 -2.87 -11.92
C THR A 100 -15.91 -3.14 -11.01
N ARG A 101 -15.61 -3.37 -9.73
CA ARG A 101 -16.62 -3.31 -8.68
C ARG A 101 -16.00 -2.94 -7.34
N LYS A 102 -16.64 -1.97 -6.69
CA LYS A 102 -16.41 -1.64 -5.29
C LYS A 102 -17.58 -2.19 -4.48
N PHE A 103 -17.32 -3.03 -3.48
CA PHE A 103 -18.35 -3.69 -2.68
C PHE A 103 -17.98 -3.69 -1.19
N PHE A 104 -19.02 -3.72 -0.35
CA PHE A 104 -18.84 -3.71 1.10
C PHE A 104 -18.34 -5.07 1.59
N ASN A 105 -17.30 -5.08 2.44
CA ASN A 105 -16.76 -6.27 3.09
C ASN A 105 -17.58 -6.55 4.35
N GLY A 106 -18.76 -7.15 4.20
CA GLY A 106 -19.70 -7.34 5.30
C GLY A 106 -20.85 -8.27 4.96
N SER A 107 -22.01 -8.04 5.55
CA SER A 107 -23.17 -8.97 5.58
C SER A 107 -23.70 -9.43 4.21
N GLY A 108 -23.29 -8.81 3.12
CA GLY A 108 -23.61 -9.24 1.75
C GLY A 108 -22.68 -10.30 1.17
N LEU A 109 -21.59 -10.64 1.88
CA LEU A 109 -20.61 -11.65 1.49
C LEU A 109 -20.62 -12.81 2.49
N LYS A 110 -20.40 -14.02 2.00
CA LYS A 110 -20.09 -15.18 2.82
C LYS A 110 -18.63 -15.14 3.31
N ASN A 111 -17.74 -14.68 2.42
CA ASN A 111 -16.30 -14.67 2.62
C ASN A 111 -15.82 -13.24 2.92
N THR A 112 -16.08 -12.76 4.14
CA THR A 112 -15.54 -11.48 4.61
C THR A 112 -14.09 -11.63 5.06
N ILE A 113 -13.31 -10.55 5.00
CA ILE A 113 -11.93 -10.50 5.49
C ILE A 113 -11.84 -9.54 6.67
N SER A 114 -10.95 -9.86 7.62
CA SER A 114 -10.67 -8.97 8.74
C SER A 114 -10.01 -7.67 8.26
N SER A 115 -10.32 -6.55 8.91
CA SER A 115 -9.69 -5.25 8.62
C SER A 115 -8.17 -5.25 8.84
N ILE A 116 -7.69 -6.15 9.68
CA ILE A 116 -6.26 -6.32 9.99
C ILE A 116 -5.62 -7.50 9.25
N ALA A 117 -6.34 -8.12 8.30
CA ALA A 117 -5.82 -9.27 7.55
C ALA A 117 -4.59 -8.88 6.73
N LYS A 118 -3.57 -9.71 6.80
CA LYS A 118 -2.32 -9.63 6.01
C LYS A 118 -2.15 -10.86 5.11
N ASP A 119 -3.18 -11.68 5.02
CA ASP A 119 -3.19 -12.96 4.33
C ASP A 119 -3.25 -12.80 2.81
N SER A 120 -3.06 -13.92 2.12
CA SER A 120 -3.36 -14.00 0.70
C SER A 120 -4.87 -13.97 0.47
N ILE A 121 -5.29 -13.23 -0.55
CA ILE A 121 -6.67 -13.13 -1.00
C ILE A 121 -6.83 -13.96 -2.26
N TYR A 122 -7.87 -14.77 -2.31
CA TYR A 122 -8.17 -15.68 -3.40
C TYR A 122 -9.46 -15.29 -4.09
N PHE A 123 -9.42 -15.13 -5.40
CA PHE A 123 -10.59 -14.99 -6.26
C PHE A 123 -10.27 -15.40 -7.68
N SER A 124 -11.30 -15.57 -8.50
CA SER A 124 -11.15 -15.81 -9.93
C SER A 124 -12.01 -14.83 -10.69
N ILE A 125 -11.54 -14.40 -11.85
CA ILE A 125 -12.34 -13.67 -12.82
C ILE A 125 -13.00 -14.69 -13.75
N LEU A 126 -14.31 -14.57 -13.92
CA LEU A 126 -15.11 -15.34 -14.87
C LEU A 126 -15.65 -14.40 -15.94
N ALA A 127 -15.19 -14.54 -17.18
CA ALA A 127 -15.71 -13.84 -18.34
C ALA A 127 -16.54 -14.79 -19.21
N LEU A 128 -17.69 -14.34 -19.68
CA LEU A 128 -18.58 -15.06 -20.57
C LEU A 128 -18.50 -14.45 -21.96
N TYR A 129 -18.14 -15.27 -22.96
CA TYR A 129 -18.05 -14.88 -24.37
C TYR A 129 -19.01 -15.72 -25.19
N SER A 130 -20.17 -15.19 -25.59
CA SER A 130 -21.19 -15.92 -26.37
C SER A 130 -21.45 -17.32 -25.81
N GLY A 131 -21.60 -17.41 -24.47
CA GLY A 131 -21.84 -18.65 -23.74
C GLY A 131 -20.59 -19.47 -23.39
N LYS A 132 -19.41 -19.14 -23.93
CA LYS A 132 -18.14 -19.76 -23.55
C LYS A 132 -17.62 -19.12 -22.24
N LYS A 133 -17.29 -19.95 -21.26
CA LYS A 133 -16.73 -19.51 -19.97
C LYS A 133 -15.21 -19.51 -20.02
N LEU A 134 -14.61 -18.39 -19.62
CA LEU A 134 -13.18 -18.27 -19.38
C LEU A 134 -12.97 -17.88 -17.92
N THR A 135 -12.06 -18.57 -17.23
CA THR A 135 -11.78 -18.31 -15.82
C THR A 135 -10.28 -18.06 -15.66
N GLN A 136 -9.93 -16.98 -14.97
CA GLN A 136 -8.57 -16.64 -14.57
C GLN A 136 -8.49 -16.57 -13.06
N GLU A 137 -7.70 -17.44 -12.45
CA GLU A 137 -7.43 -17.40 -11.00
C GLU A 137 -6.45 -16.28 -10.68
N SER A 138 -6.64 -15.68 -9.51
CA SER A 138 -5.81 -14.58 -9.01
C SER A 138 -5.59 -14.74 -7.51
N ILE A 139 -4.37 -14.41 -7.10
CA ILE A 139 -3.95 -14.41 -5.70
C ILE A 139 -3.29 -13.07 -5.45
N PHE A 140 -3.76 -12.35 -4.42
CA PHE A 140 -3.17 -11.11 -3.98
C PHE A 140 -2.76 -11.24 -2.52
N LEU A 141 -1.55 -10.82 -2.21
CA LEU A 141 -1.11 -10.69 -0.83
C LEU A 141 -1.53 -9.30 -0.33
N LEU A 142 -2.39 -9.23 0.68
CA LEU A 142 -2.70 -7.95 1.34
C LEU A 142 -1.44 -7.32 1.90
N GLY A 143 -0.61 -8.16 2.52
CA GLY A 143 0.70 -7.75 2.99
C GLY A 143 0.63 -6.73 4.13
N ASN A 144 1.81 -6.30 4.53
CA ASN A 144 1.98 -5.24 5.51
C ASN A 144 2.02 -3.88 4.80
N ILE A 145 1.18 -2.95 5.24
CA ILE A 145 1.22 -1.55 4.83
C ILE A 145 1.73 -0.76 6.02
N ARG A 146 2.81 -0.04 5.84
CA ARG A 146 3.47 0.73 6.91
C ARG A 146 2.54 1.80 7.52
N PRO A 147 2.70 2.13 8.80
CA PRO A 147 1.92 3.15 9.46
C PRO A 147 2.19 4.54 8.87
N LYS A 148 1.28 5.46 9.10
CA LYS A 148 1.36 6.85 8.65
C LYS A 148 1.22 7.79 9.84
N LEU A 149 2.20 8.67 10.04
CA LEU A 149 2.10 9.83 10.92
C LEU A 149 1.22 10.89 10.27
N GLY A 150 0.26 11.37 11.05
CA GLY A 150 -0.56 12.54 10.71
C GLY A 150 -0.03 13.81 11.38
N THR A 151 -0.90 14.50 12.12
CA THR A 151 -0.53 15.74 12.84
C THR A 151 0.37 15.40 14.04
N VAL A 152 1.48 16.12 14.14
CA VAL A 152 2.37 16.08 15.31
C VAL A 152 2.39 17.46 15.95
N PHE A 153 2.05 17.52 17.24
CA PHE A 153 2.11 18.73 18.05
C PHE A 153 3.28 18.68 19.02
N VAL A 154 4.09 19.73 19.00
CA VAL A 154 5.16 20.06 19.94
C VAL A 154 5.10 21.57 20.16
N PRO A 155 5.19 22.08 21.39
CA PRO A 155 5.30 23.53 21.59
C PRO A 155 6.56 24.08 20.89
N GLU A 156 6.48 25.27 20.34
CA GLU A 156 7.62 25.88 19.64
C GLU A 156 8.71 26.33 20.65
N THR A 157 8.28 26.79 21.80
CA THR A 157 9.17 27.29 22.88
C THR A 157 8.72 26.79 24.25
N VAL A 158 9.67 26.57 25.14
CA VAL A 158 9.44 26.26 26.55
C VAL A 158 10.48 27.00 27.40
N ASP A 159 10.01 27.71 28.39
CA ASP A 159 10.89 28.37 29.36
C ASP A 159 11.44 27.35 30.35
N ARG A 160 12.76 27.25 30.47
CA ARG A 160 13.39 26.42 31.47
C ARG A 160 13.10 27.01 32.84
N PRO A 161 12.60 26.21 33.82
CA PRO A 161 12.33 26.70 35.14
C PRO A 161 13.62 27.17 35.83
N THR A 162 13.52 28.26 36.57
CA THR A 162 14.62 28.75 37.41
C THR A 162 14.70 27.90 38.66
N GLY A 163 15.88 27.43 39.01
CA GLY A 163 16.11 26.72 40.27
C GLY A 163 16.41 27.70 41.43
N ASN A 164 16.00 27.32 42.63
CA ASN A 164 16.47 27.97 43.82
C ASN A 164 17.63 27.14 44.38
N PRO A 165 18.85 27.69 44.50
CA PRO A 165 20.00 26.96 45.01
C PRO A 165 19.89 26.51 46.46
N GLU A 166 18.96 27.15 47.23
CA GLU A 166 18.74 26.86 48.65
C GLU A 166 17.74 25.73 48.87
N ASP A 167 16.98 25.36 47.84
CA ASP A 167 16.00 24.28 47.91
C ASP A 167 16.55 23.04 47.23
N ASN A 168 16.57 21.92 47.94
CA ASN A 168 16.88 20.60 47.33
C ASN A 168 15.72 20.10 46.41
N VAL A 169 14.93 21.01 45.86
CA VAL A 169 13.78 20.72 44.98
C VAL A 169 14.19 20.95 43.55
N VAL A 170 13.92 19.94 42.69
CA VAL A 170 14.13 20.08 41.27
C VAL A 170 12.85 20.70 40.66
N ASN A 171 12.99 21.95 40.20
CA ASN A 171 11.89 22.62 39.51
C ASN A 171 11.74 22.06 38.08
N THR A 172 10.49 21.79 37.70
CA THR A 172 10.15 21.24 36.38
C THR A 172 9.01 22.03 35.73
N VAL A 173 9.00 22.11 34.42
CA VAL A 173 7.86 22.49 33.60
C VAL A 173 7.46 21.26 32.73
N GLU A 174 6.16 21.02 32.69
CA GLU A 174 5.61 19.88 31.93
C GLU A 174 4.72 20.36 30.80
N PHE A 175 4.78 19.64 29.69
CA PHE A 175 3.92 19.88 28.55
C PHE A 175 3.64 18.58 27.79
N LYS A 176 2.54 18.56 27.05
CA LYS A 176 2.13 17.41 26.26
C LYS A 176 2.69 17.48 24.84
N VAL A 177 3.06 16.33 24.34
CA VAL A 177 3.47 16.08 22.95
C VAL A 177 2.54 15.03 22.39
N THR A 178 1.95 15.30 21.23
CA THR A 178 0.98 14.41 20.63
C THR A 178 1.32 14.10 19.17
N ALA A 179 0.99 12.89 18.72
CA ALA A 179 1.08 12.48 17.33
C ALA A 179 -0.14 11.64 16.96
N SER A 180 -0.85 12.02 15.91
CA SER A 180 -1.87 11.15 15.35
C SER A 180 -1.22 10.12 14.42
N VAL A 181 -1.62 8.84 14.55
CA VAL A 181 -1.08 7.74 13.76
C VAL A 181 -2.22 6.88 13.25
N THR A 182 -2.13 6.49 12.00
CA THR A 182 -3.04 5.52 11.39
C THR A 182 -2.24 4.40 10.73
N ASP A 183 -2.80 3.20 10.77
CA ASP A 183 -2.27 2.07 10.05
C ASP A 183 -3.36 1.45 9.18
N PRO A 184 -3.13 1.24 7.87
CA PRO A 184 -4.10 0.57 7.01
C PRO A 184 -4.41 -0.87 7.43
N ASN A 185 -3.51 -1.57 8.13
CA ASN A 185 -3.76 -2.89 8.69
C ASN A 185 -4.52 -2.85 10.04
N GLY A 186 -4.88 -1.66 10.51
CA GLY A 186 -5.63 -1.42 11.75
C GLY A 186 -4.77 -0.82 12.87
N GLN A 187 -5.45 -0.20 13.85
CA GLN A 187 -4.77 0.48 14.96
C GLN A 187 -3.98 -0.50 15.83
N ASP A 188 -4.45 -1.75 15.95
CA ASP A 188 -3.78 -2.81 16.71
C ASP A 188 -2.46 -3.28 16.05
N ASP A 189 -2.22 -2.93 14.78
CA ASP A 189 -0.96 -3.22 14.11
C ASP A 189 0.15 -2.25 14.49
N ILE A 190 -0.17 -1.11 15.11
CA ILE A 190 0.83 -0.17 15.59
C ILE A 190 1.53 -0.74 16.82
N LYS A 191 2.84 -0.99 16.69
CA LYS A 191 3.68 -1.52 17.74
C LYS A 191 4.14 -0.44 18.71
N ARG A 192 4.54 0.72 18.20
CA ARG A 192 5.00 1.86 18.99
C ARG A 192 5.02 3.15 18.18
N VAL A 193 4.83 4.26 18.87
CA VAL A 193 5.04 5.62 18.37
C VAL A 193 6.06 6.30 19.26
N PHE A 194 7.02 7.01 18.69
CA PHE A 194 8.11 7.57 19.45
C PHE A 194 8.77 8.75 18.74
N PHE A 195 9.58 9.51 19.48
CA PHE A 195 10.52 10.46 18.90
C PHE A 195 11.93 10.28 19.48
N ARG A 196 12.90 10.77 18.72
CA ARG A 196 14.28 10.95 19.18
C ARG A 196 14.60 12.43 19.18
N SER A 197 15.34 12.88 20.20
CA SER A 197 15.68 14.27 20.40
C SER A 197 17.16 14.51 20.11
N TYR A 198 17.44 15.53 19.29
CA TYR A 198 18.78 15.99 18.95
C TYR A 198 18.94 17.45 19.35
N HIS A 199 20.00 17.78 20.08
CA HIS A 199 20.30 19.15 20.47
C HIS A 199 21.28 19.80 19.48
N VAL A 200 20.83 20.82 18.78
CA VAL A 200 21.60 21.44 17.68
C VAL A 200 22.91 22.04 18.16
N GLY A 201 22.89 22.83 19.25
CA GLY A 201 24.10 23.51 19.74
C GLY A 201 25.13 22.58 20.39
N LEU A 202 24.75 21.38 20.81
CA LEU A 202 25.65 20.38 21.35
C LEU A 202 26.09 19.35 20.32
N ASP A 203 25.50 19.39 19.11
CA ASP A 203 25.69 18.40 18.04
C ASP A 203 25.55 16.96 18.57
N SER A 204 24.50 16.71 19.36
CA SER A 204 24.35 15.46 20.10
C SER A 204 22.93 14.99 20.24
N MET A 205 22.74 13.67 20.14
CA MET A 205 21.47 13.03 20.49
C MET A 205 21.28 13.07 22.01
N MET A 206 20.08 13.48 22.41
CA MET A 206 19.67 13.44 23.80
C MET A 206 19.24 12.03 24.21
N ASN A 207 19.19 11.75 25.50
CA ASN A 207 18.82 10.42 26.03
C ASN A 207 19.66 9.27 25.44
N GLY A 208 20.92 9.56 25.05
CA GLY A 208 21.79 8.57 24.38
C GLY A 208 21.26 8.07 23.03
N GLY A 209 20.35 8.81 22.37
CA GLY A 209 19.69 8.41 21.13
C GLY A 209 18.53 7.44 21.32
N ASN A 210 18.20 7.08 22.55
CA ASN A 210 17.06 6.21 22.84
C ASN A 210 15.74 6.91 22.51
N PRO A 211 14.76 6.17 21.97
CA PRO A 211 13.44 6.71 21.67
C PRO A 211 12.66 7.06 22.95
N ILE A 212 11.89 8.12 22.87
CA ILE A 212 10.90 8.52 23.88
C ILE A 212 9.55 8.13 23.32
N LEU A 213 8.81 7.28 24.05
CA LEU A 213 7.53 6.72 23.58
C LEU A 213 6.39 7.69 23.80
N LEU A 214 5.44 7.68 22.86
CA LEU A 214 4.10 8.23 23.01
C LEU A 214 3.12 7.06 23.13
N LEU A 215 2.10 7.20 23.98
CA LEU A 215 1.15 6.14 24.29
C LEU A 215 -0.27 6.58 23.94
N ASP A 216 -1.07 5.64 23.46
CA ASP A 216 -2.52 5.76 23.22
C ASP A 216 -3.23 4.89 24.27
N ASP A 217 -3.16 5.31 25.53
CA ASP A 217 -3.51 4.51 26.70
C ASP A 217 -4.62 5.13 27.58
N GLY A 218 -5.20 6.28 27.17
CA GLY A 218 -6.18 7.00 27.99
C GLY A 218 -5.62 7.57 29.28
N GLY A 219 -4.28 7.80 29.33
CA GLY A 219 -3.59 8.37 30.50
C GLY A 219 -3.24 7.36 31.58
N GLU A 220 -3.44 6.05 31.37
CA GLU A 220 -3.19 5.00 32.38
C GLU A 220 -1.75 5.01 32.89
N ASN A 221 -0.76 5.34 32.04
CA ASN A 221 0.65 5.37 32.39
C ASN A 221 1.20 6.81 32.57
N GLY A 222 0.34 7.79 32.84
CA GLY A 222 0.76 9.19 32.99
C GLY A 222 1.15 9.84 31.66
N SER A 223 0.83 9.26 30.54
CA SER A 223 1.11 9.78 29.21
C SER A 223 0.44 11.14 28.95
N GLY A 224 -0.70 11.39 29.62
CA GLY A 224 -1.55 12.54 29.39
C GLY A 224 -2.47 12.37 28.19
N ASP A 225 -2.54 11.18 27.62
CA ASP A 225 -3.54 10.81 26.64
C ASP A 225 -4.96 10.90 27.21
N LEU A 226 -5.95 11.16 26.36
CA LEU A 226 -7.33 11.39 26.80
C LEU A 226 -8.24 10.19 26.56
N GLN A 227 -7.98 9.42 25.50
CA GLN A 227 -8.86 8.35 25.08
C GLN A 227 -8.06 7.22 24.42
N LYS A 228 -8.06 6.09 25.08
CA LYS A 228 -7.37 4.87 24.63
C LYS A 228 -7.90 4.38 23.28
N GLY A 229 -6.97 4.09 22.36
CA GLY A 229 -7.27 3.45 21.08
C GLY A 229 -7.88 4.39 20.04
N ASP A 230 -7.76 5.72 20.20
CA ASP A 230 -8.28 6.69 19.23
C ASP A 230 -7.28 7.08 18.13
N GLY A 231 -6.04 6.56 18.22
CA GLY A 231 -4.96 6.85 17.28
C GLY A 231 -4.21 8.14 17.60
N SER A 232 -4.48 8.78 18.75
CA SER A 232 -3.78 9.96 19.25
C SER A 232 -2.80 9.55 20.34
N TYR A 233 -1.56 9.41 19.96
CA TYR A 233 -0.47 9.02 20.87
C TYR A 233 0.08 10.23 21.58
N THR A 234 0.19 10.17 22.91
CA THR A 234 0.60 11.30 23.76
C THR A 234 1.72 10.89 24.72
N THR A 235 2.57 11.85 25.07
CA THR A 235 3.48 11.74 26.20
C THR A 235 3.63 13.09 26.89
N THR A 236 3.77 13.07 28.20
CA THR A 236 4.12 14.26 29.00
C THR A 236 5.64 14.35 29.09
N VAL A 237 6.16 15.47 28.63
CA VAL A 237 7.60 15.77 28.68
C VAL A 237 7.87 16.76 29.81
N SER A 238 8.86 16.46 30.66
CA SER A 238 9.29 17.33 31.74
C SER A 238 10.66 17.95 31.43
N ILE A 239 10.73 19.27 31.47
CA ILE A 239 11.98 20.03 31.36
C ILE A 239 12.37 20.51 32.74
N THR A 240 13.54 20.12 33.22
CA THR A 240 14.06 20.52 34.53
C THR A 240 14.89 21.78 34.43
N GLN A 241 15.15 22.43 35.58
CA GLN A 241 16.06 23.55 35.70
C GLN A 241 17.52 23.26 35.23
N TYR A 242 17.88 21.98 35.06
CA TYR A 242 19.18 21.55 34.58
C TYR A 242 19.22 21.27 33.09
N ALA A 243 18.08 21.34 32.41
CA ALA A 243 18.02 21.12 30.96
C ALA A 243 18.92 22.12 30.22
N LYS A 244 19.56 21.69 29.18
CA LYS A 244 20.35 22.58 28.31
C LYS A 244 19.40 23.49 27.55
N THR A 245 19.67 24.79 27.54
CA THR A 245 18.95 25.74 26.68
C THR A 245 19.43 25.62 25.24
N GLY A 246 18.57 25.97 24.30
CA GLY A 246 18.88 25.94 22.87
C GLY A 246 17.82 25.22 22.05
N THR A 247 18.17 24.94 20.80
CA THR A 247 17.27 24.33 19.83
C THR A 247 17.39 22.81 19.84
N TYR A 248 16.25 22.15 19.96
CA TYR A 248 16.10 20.71 19.86
C TYR A 248 15.33 20.38 18.56
N VAL A 249 15.80 19.39 17.82
CA VAL A 249 15.10 18.81 16.69
C VAL A 249 14.61 17.40 17.10
N TRP A 250 13.31 17.23 17.10
CA TRP A 250 12.65 15.98 17.44
C TRP A 250 12.18 15.28 16.17
N THR A 251 12.63 14.04 15.97
CA THR A 251 12.27 13.21 14.84
C THR A 251 11.29 12.14 15.28
N PHE A 252 10.06 12.24 14.82
CA PHE A 252 8.95 11.34 15.14
C PHE A 252 8.84 10.22 14.11
N GLU A 253 8.54 9.02 14.58
CA GLU A 253 8.33 7.81 13.78
C GLU A 253 7.28 6.92 14.46
N ALA A 254 6.52 6.18 13.65
CA ALA A 254 5.69 5.06 14.10
C ALA A 254 6.26 3.75 13.53
N GLN A 255 6.08 2.66 14.25
CA GLN A 255 6.50 1.33 13.83
C GLN A 255 5.35 0.36 14.06
N ASP A 256 5.07 -0.50 13.06
CA ASP A 256 4.07 -1.55 13.15
C ASP A 256 4.61 -2.86 13.74
N GLN A 257 3.70 -3.85 13.93
CA GLN A 257 4.05 -5.18 14.45
C GLN A 257 4.95 -5.97 13.48
N SER A 258 4.95 -5.63 12.19
CA SER A 258 5.82 -6.21 11.17
C SER A 258 7.19 -5.53 11.07
N ASN A 259 7.45 -4.53 11.96
CA ASN A 259 8.66 -3.71 12.04
C ASN A 259 8.88 -2.74 10.86
N ALA A 260 7.86 -2.44 10.07
CA ALA A 260 7.94 -1.35 9.10
C ALA A 260 7.75 0.01 9.79
N TYR A 261 8.43 1.03 9.28
CA TYR A 261 8.40 2.38 9.82
C TYR A 261 7.60 3.32 8.92
N SER A 262 6.92 4.28 9.54
CA SER A 262 6.35 5.44 8.86
C SER A 262 7.45 6.32 8.23
N ASP A 263 7.05 7.27 7.38
CA ASP A 263 7.89 8.41 7.09
C ASP A 263 8.11 9.21 8.38
N SER A 264 9.29 9.84 8.54
CA SER A 264 9.61 10.61 9.71
C SER A 264 9.06 12.05 9.61
N VAL A 265 8.60 12.58 10.76
CA VAL A 265 8.20 13.98 10.89
C VAL A 265 9.15 14.68 11.85
N LYS A 266 9.72 15.82 11.45
CA LYS A 266 10.59 16.61 12.31
C LYS A 266 9.86 17.81 12.87
N LYS A 267 10.06 18.07 14.17
CA LYS A 267 9.58 19.26 14.91
C LYS A 267 10.73 19.91 15.64
N THR A 268 10.65 21.21 15.81
CA THR A 268 11.65 22.00 16.53
C THR A 268 11.05 22.50 17.83
N LEU A 269 11.80 22.39 18.92
CA LEU A 269 11.51 22.98 20.22
C LEU A 269 12.68 23.85 20.64
N VAL A 270 12.41 25.07 21.10
CA VAL A 270 13.41 25.95 21.71
C VAL A 270 13.22 25.97 23.22
N VAL A 271 14.24 25.56 23.98
CA VAL A 271 14.29 25.71 25.42
C VAL A 271 15.10 26.97 25.74
N GLN A 272 14.50 27.93 26.42
CA GLN A 272 15.09 29.24 26.72
C GLN A 272 15.10 29.58 28.21
#